data_cb754acb1900305520091241d187b5b9
#
_entry.id   cb754acb1900305520091241d187b5b9
#
_cell.length_a   1.000
_cell.length_b   1.000
_cell.length_c   1.000
_cell.angle_alpha   90.00
_cell.angle_beta   90.00
_cell.angle_gamma   90.00
#
_symmetry.space_group_name_H-M   'P 1'
#
loop_
_entity.id
_entity.type
_entity.pdbx_description
1 polymer ?
#
loop_
_entity_poly.entity_id
_entity_poly.type
_entity_poly.pdbx_seq_one_letter_code
_entity_poly.pdbx_strand_id
1 'polypeptide(L)' 'MNTGKNADLPLGLGMALMQNTDAFLYFSALNKAQQAKIIEQSKQIKSRSEMKSFVNGLTAND' A
#
# COMPACT_ATOMS: atom_id res chain seq x y z
N MET A 1 2.06 -20.96 -2.18
CA MET A 1 2.26 -20.40 -2.02
C MET A 1 2.47 -19.87 -0.91
N ASN A 2 2.74 -19.71 -0.21
CA ASN A 2 2.84 -19.29 0.84
C ASN A 2 3.07 -18.07 0.96
N THR A 3 2.90 -17.77 0.57
CA THR A 3 2.98 -16.60 0.40
C THR A 3 2.45 -15.84 1.41
N GLY A 4 1.46 -16.05 1.82
CA GLY A 4 0.86 -15.22 2.73
C GLY A 4 1.57 -14.96 3.93
N LYS A 5 2.57 -15.61 4.27
CA LYS A 5 3.14 -15.40 5.40
C LYS A 5 3.80 -14.17 5.44
N ASN A 6 4.22 -13.59 4.49
CA ASN A 6 4.82 -12.42 4.71
C ASN A 6 4.03 -11.45 4.02
N ALA A 7 3.91 -11.06 3.18
CA ALA A 7 3.36 -10.01 2.59
C ALA A 7 1.94 -10.06 2.54
N ASP A 8 1.30 -10.01 3.56
CA ASP A 8 -0.08 -10.04 3.54
C ASP A 8 -0.61 -8.75 3.06
N LEU A 9 -0.37 -8.37 1.86
CA LEU A 9 -0.83 -7.14 1.31
C LEU A 9 -2.32 -7.22 1.06
N PRO A 10 -3.13 -6.33 1.60
CA PRO A 10 -4.55 -6.31 1.28
C PRO A 10 -4.73 -6.11 -0.22
N LEU A 11 -5.71 -6.79 -0.77
CA LEU A 11 -5.94 -6.74 -2.21
C LEU A 11 -6.15 -5.31 -2.69
N GLY A 12 -6.95 -4.55 -1.98
CA GLY A 12 -7.21 -3.19 -2.40
C GLY A 12 -5.97 -2.32 -2.43
N LEU A 13 -5.10 -2.51 -1.45
CA LEU A 13 -3.85 -1.76 -1.42
C LEU A 13 -2.98 -2.17 -2.61
N GLY A 14 -2.87 -3.46 -2.85
CA GLY A 14 -2.06 -3.93 -3.97
C GLY A 14 -2.55 -3.40 -5.29
N MET A 15 -3.85 -3.41 -5.50
CA MET A 15 -4.40 -2.92 -6.75
C MET A 15 -4.17 -1.42 -6.90
N ALA A 16 -4.32 -0.66 -5.83
CA ALA A 16 -4.11 0.77 -5.90
C ALA A 16 -2.65 1.09 -6.19
N LEU A 17 -1.73 0.32 -5.61
CA LEU A 17 -0.32 0.53 -5.88
C LEU A 17 0.00 0.22 -7.33
N MET A 18 -0.65 -0.78 -7.90
CA MET A 18 -0.38 -1.10 -9.29
C MET A 18 -0.88 -0.04 -10.24
N GLN A 19 -1.82 0.77 -9.81
CA GLN A 19 -2.32 1.84 -10.64
C GLN A 19 -1.54 3.14 -10.45
N ASN A 20 -0.61 3.17 -9.52
CA ASN A 20 0.16 4.38 -9.27
C ASN A 20 1.62 3.97 -9.15
N THR A 21 2.34 4.05 -10.24
CA THR A 21 3.72 3.58 -10.28
C THR A 21 4.61 4.29 -9.28
N ASP A 22 4.43 5.59 -9.11
CA ASP A 22 5.26 6.32 -8.16
C ASP A 22 5.05 5.82 -6.75
N ALA A 23 3.81 5.58 -6.37
CA ALA A 23 3.53 5.08 -5.03
C ALA A 23 4.06 3.68 -4.86
N PHE A 24 3.96 2.87 -5.90
CA PHE A 24 4.46 1.52 -5.84
C PHE A 24 5.98 1.51 -5.61
N LEU A 25 6.70 2.36 -6.33
CA LEU A 25 8.14 2.44 -6.17
C LEU A 25 8.50 2.97 -4.78
N TYR A 26 7.77 3.96 -4.32
CA TYR A 26 7.98 4.50 -2.99
C TYR A 26 7.80 3.41 -1.93
N PHE A 27 6.70 2.69 -2.02
CA PHE A 27 6.41 1.64 -1.05
C PHE A 27 7.48 0.54 -1.10
N SER A 28 7.90 0.18 -2.30
CA SER A 28 8.89 -0.89 -2.46
C SER A 28 10.24 -0.51 -1.88
N ALA A 29 10.53 0.77 -1.83
CA ALA A 29 11.81 1.22 -1.29
C ALA A 29 11.83 1.30 0.22
N LEU A 30 10.69 1.20 0.86
CA LEU A 30 10.63 1.29 2.31
C LEU A 30 11.12 0.00 2.96
N ASN A 31 11.61 0.12 4.18
CA ASN A 31 12.00 -1.10 4.89
C ASN A 31 10.74 -1.80 5.40
N LYS A 32 10.90 -3.01 5.90
CA LYS A 32 9.76 -3.80 6.31
C LYS A 32 8.91 -3.17 7.38
N ALA A 33 9.53 -2.50 8.32
CA ALA A 33 8.77 -1.88 9.39
C ALA A 33 7.87 -0.78 8.85
N GLN A 34 8.37 0.00 7.91
CA GLN A 34 7.58 1.07 7.34
C GLN A 34 6.49 0.52 6.44
N GLN A 35 6.79 -0.53 5.70
CA GLN A 35 5.77 -1.17 4.90
C GLN A 35 4.66 -1.72 5.77
N ALA A 36 5.02 -2.31 6.90
CA ALA A 36 4.02 -2.87 7.79
C ALA A 36 3.09 -1.79 8.32
N LYS A 37 3.62 -0.60 8.57
CA LYS A 37 2.78 0.47 9.04
C LYS A 37 1.77 0.87 7.99
N ILE A 38 2.18 0.96 6.76
CA ILE A 38 1.28 1.32 5.68
C ILE A 38 0.22 0.25 5.50
N ILE A 39 0.63 -1.02 5.58
CA ILE A 39 -0.31 -2.10 5.45
C ILE A 39 -1.36 -2.06 6.55
N GLU A 40 -0.92 -1.79 7.77
CA GLU A 40 -1.86 -1.70 8.87
C GLU A 40 -2.85 -0.57 8.69
N GLN A 41 -2.37 0.57 8.21
CA GLN A 41 -3.27 1.68 7.97
C GLN A 41 -4.26 1.36 6.87
N SER A 42 -3.81 0.65 5.85
CA SER A 42 -4.68 0.33 4.73
C SER A 42 -5.79 -0.62 5.12
N LYS A 43 -5.57 -1.41 6.16
CA LYS A 43 -6.59 -2.36 6.57
C LYS A 43 -7.85 -1.67 7.08
N GLN A 44 -7.74 -0.42 7.47
CA GLN A 44 -8.89 0.29 7.97
C GLN A 44 -9.65 1.02 6.88
N ILE A 45 -9.14 1.00 5.69
CA ILE A 45 -9.78 1.69 4.57
C ILE A 45 -10.73 0.74 3.90
N LYS A 46 -11.98 1.15 3.78
CA LYS A 46 -13.00 0.25 3.27
C LYS A 46 -13.50 0.52 1.88
N SER A 47 -13.18 1.64 1.29
CA SER A 47 -13.67 1.89 -0.04
C SER A 47 -12.53 2.04 -1.00
N ARG A 48 -12.81 1.78 -2.28
CA ARG A 48 -11.81 1.89 -3.30
C ARG A 48 -11.31 3.29 -3.47
N SER A 49 -12.20 4.27 -3.42
CA SER A 49 -11.80 5.64 -3.63
C SER A 49 -10.93 6.12 -2.48
N GLU A 50 -11.22 5.67 -1.27
CA GLU A 50 -10.38 6.04 -0.16
C GLU A 50 -9.01 5.38 -0.25
N MET A 51 -8.98 4.15 -0.72
CA MET A 51 -7.70 3.48 -0.89
C MET A 51 -6.86 4.19 -1.94
N LYS A 52 -7.50 4.65 -3.00
CA LYS A 52 -6.79 5.36 -4.04
C LYS A 52 -6.21 6.66 -3.49
N SER A 53 -6.99 7.38 -2.70
CA SER A 53 -6.52 8.60 -2.09
C SER A 53 -5.37 8.34 -1.12
N PHE A 54 -5.49 7.26 -0.36
CA PHE A 54 -4.46 6.89 0.59
C PHE A 54 -3.14 6.63 -0.14
N VAL A 55 -3.19 5.86 -1.21
CA VAL A 55 -2.00 5.52 -1.97
C VAL A 55 -1.42 6.76 -2.64
N ASN A 56 -2.28 7.60 -3.21
CA ASN A 56 -1.81 8.81 -3.83
C ASN A 56 -1.12 9.72 -2.82
N GLY A 57 -1.57 9.67 -1.59
CA GLY A 57 -0.98 10.49 -0.54
C GLY A 57 0.40 10.04 -0.11
N LEU A 58 0.79 8.82 -0.44
CA LEU A 58 2.10 8.34 -0.03
C LEU A 58 3.23 9.18 -0.62
N THR A 59 3.03 9.69 -1.81
CA THR A 59 4.06 10.49 -2.46
C THR A 59 3.64 11.92 -2.68
N ALA A 60 2.47 12.28 -2.23
CA ALA A 60 1.93 13.57 -2.60
C ALA A 60 2.59 14.75 -1.91
N ASN A 61 3.25 14.51 -0.84
CA ASN A 61 3.83 15.62 -0.15
C ASN A 61 5.31 15.74 -0.34
N ASP A 62 5.80 15.32 -1.39
CA ASP A 62 7.19 15.49 -1.67
C ASP A 62 7.55 16.88 -2.10
#